data_b597111c66ee13af19494cbadb1a320c
#
_entry.id   b597111c66ee13af19494cbadb1a320c
#
_cell.length_a   1.000
_cell.length_b   1.000
_cell.length_c   1.000
_cell.angle_alpha   90.00
_cell.angle_beta   90.00
_cell.angle_gamma   90.00
#
_symmetry.space_group_name_H-M   'P 1'
#
loop_
_entity.id
_entity.type
_entity.pdbx_description
1 polymer ?
#
loop_
_entity_poly.entity_id
_entity_poly.type
_entity_poly.pdbx_seq_one_letter_code
_entity_poly.pdbx_strand_id
1 'polypeptide(L)'
;MRRANVLLAAVAPALAARGWPVHPHAPALHAYVHVPFCRRRCYYCDFPVSVVGDRPQAARDAVERYLEPLQREIRAVASCERAPGAPPLQTIYIGGGTPSLAPASAIGEILAELRSAFGLADGAEVTLEMDPGTFDEASLAAFIACGVTRASIGVQSFDAARLTAAGRAHTVDDAAAAIACLRRARAVGALRSWSLDLIGGLPGESAASWDDTLRAAIAARPDHVSVYDLTVEPRTAYGRRMAAGTLRNLPSEEASADMYRAASALLGGAGYEHYEVSSYALPGHRSRHNGGYWRNAPFFAFGNGAASYVRGVRFSRPRALGAYAAYVGEYERRGHGAQQLDGEHVGPRDWLLETVMVGLRRSDGLQLDELARAFGRRAALECARALAPAEARGLVVRVPPDPTAAAAAAAA
;
A
#
# COMPACT_ATOMS: atom_id res chain seq x y z
N MET A 1 13.43 20.81 2.39
CA MET A 1 13.54 19.55 3.18
C MET A 1 13.96 19.87 4.60
N ARG A 2 13.03 20.25 5.45
CA ARG A 2 13.21 20.47 6.89
C ARG A 2 12.32 19.49 7.64
N ARG A 3 12.91 18.57 8.25
CA ARG A 3 12.76 17.64 9.38
C ARG A 3 11.36 17.50 10.00
N ALA A 4 10.71 16.38 9.74
CA ALA A 4 9.73 15.80 10.65
C ALA A 4 10.51 15.12 11.80
N ASN A 5 10.37 15.61 13.03
CA ASN A 5 10.77 14.89 14.23
C ASN A 5 9.77 13.76 14.48
N VAL A 6 10.08 12.56 14.02
CA VAL A 6 9.31 11.38 14.40
C VAL A 6 9.84 10.93 15.76
N LEU A 7 9.16 11.33 16.83
CA LEU A 7 9.30 10.70 18.14
C LEU A 7 8.59 9.34 18.07
N LEU A 8 9.33 8.29 17.74
CA LEU A 8 8.87 6.92 17.90
C LEU A 8 8.91 6.58 19.40
N ALA A 9 7.74 6.61 20.03
CA ALA A 9 7.56 6.11 21.39
C ALA A 9 7.86 4.60 21.43
N ALA A 10 8.55 4.16 22.48
CA ALA A 10 8.84 2.76 22.73
C ALA A 10 7.56 1.94 22.80
N VAL A 11 7.36 1.04 21.84
CA VAL A 11 6.32 0.02 21.86
C VAL A 11 6.96 -1.33 22.09
N ALA A 12 6.35 -2.13 22.97
CA ALA A 12 6.77 -3.46 23.34
C ALA A 12 6.98 -4.37 22.11
N PRO A 13 7.90 -5.36 22.19
CA PRO A 13 8.31 -6.15 21.05
C PRO A 13 7.20 -7.09 20.61
N ALA A 14 6.48 -6.70 19.55
CA ALA A 14 5.73 -7.66 18.78
C ALA A 14 6.73 -8.46 17.96
N LEU A 15 6.77 -9.77 18.20
CA LEU A 15 7.45 -10.85 17.44
C LEU A 15 8.30 -10.33 16.27
N ALA A 16 9.59 -10.23 16.48
CA ALA A 16 10.57 -9.98 15.42
C ALA A 16 10.28 -10.95 14.27
N ALA A 17 9.77 -10.44 13.17
CA ALA A 17 9.54 -11.24 11.99
C ALA A 17 10.88 -11.80 11.54
N ARG A 18 11.13 -13.09 11.85
CA ARG A 18 12.34 -13.80 11.45
C ARG A 18 12.52 -13.61 9.94
N GLY A 19 13.69 -13.13 9.52
CA GLY A 19 14.05 -13.00 8.10
C GLY A 19 13.95 -11.62 7.51
N TRP A 20 14.25 -10.56 8.26
CA TRP A 20 14.51 -9.23 7.71
C TRP A 20 16.02 -8.97 7.58
N PRO A 21 16.50 -8.29 6.52
CA PRO A 21 15.79 -8.01 5.27
C PRO A 21 15.58 -9.28 4.44
N VAL A 22 14.53 -9.28 3.62
CA VAL A 22 14.29 -10.39 2.70
C VAL A 22 15.27 -10.29 1.54
N HIS A 23 15.98 -11.37 1.26
CA HIS A 23 16.98 -11.39 0.17
C HIS A 23 16.31 -11.13 -1.19
N PRO A 24 16.89 -10.30 -2.09
CA PRO A 24 16.29 -9.94 -3.37
C PRO A 24 16.01 -11.13 -4.30
N HIS A 25 16.69 -12.24 -4.12
CA HIS A 25 16.45 -13.49 -4.84
C HIS A 25 15.58 -14.50 -4.08
N ALA A 26 15.02 -14.13 -2.93
CA ALA A 26 14.03 -14.96 -2.26
C ALA A 26 12.76 -15.11 -3.12
N PRO A 27 11.96 -16.19 -2.92
CA PRO A 27 10.68 -16.31 -3.60
C PRO A 27 9.77 -15.10 -3.29
N ALA A 28 9.12 -14.57 -4.32
CA ALA A 28 8.12 -13.52 -4.15
C ALA A 28 6.83 -14.13 -3.60
N LEU A 29 6.40 -13.66 -2.44
CA LEU A 29 5.22 -14.17 -1.72
C LEU A 29 4.04 -13.18 -1.74
N HIS A 30 4.19 -12.07 -2.43
CA HIS A 30 3.23 -10.97 -2.50
C HIS A 30 2.89 -10.68 -3.95
N ALA A 31 1.62 -10.42 -4.25
CA ALA A 31 1.17 -10.00 -5.57
C ALA A 31 0.31 -8.75 -5.49
N TYR A 32 0.65 -7.74 -6.30
CA TYR A 32 -0.17 -6.56 -6.53
C TYR A 32 -0.87 -6.67 -7.88
N VAL A 33 -2.14 -6.30 -7.95
CA VAL A 33 -2.90 -6.22 -9.22
C VAL A 33 -3.44 -4.82 -9.38
N HIS A 34 -3.09 -4.18 -10.48
CA HIS A 34 -3.58 -2.87 -10.82
C HIS A 34 -4.86 -2.95 -11.63
N VAL A 35 -5.96 -2.39 -11.12
CA VAL A 35 -7.24 -2.22 -11.83
C VAL A 35 -7.45 -0.72 -12.06
N PRO A 36 -7.27 -0.22 -13.30
CA PRO A 36 -7.06 1.21 -13.54
C PRO A 36 -8.33 2.06 -13.61
N PHE A 37 -9.51 1.53 -13.42
CA PHE A 37 -10.76 2.22 -13.73
C PHE A 37 -11.24 3.08 -12.57
N CYS A 38 -11.66 4.33 -12.88
CA CYS A 38 -12.26 5.27 -11.94
C CYS A 38 -13.48 5.94 -12.56
N ARG A 39 -14.46 6.34 -11.75
CA ARG A 39 -15.57 7.19 -12.20
C ARG A 39 -15.07 8.56 -12.64
N ARG A 40 -14.13 9.14 -11.88
CA ARG A 40 -13.48 10.43 -12.13
C ARG A 40 -12.02 10.36 -11.72
N ARG A 41 -11.18 11.24 -12.25
CA ARG A 41 -9.82 11.41 -11.77
C ARG A 41 -9.79 12.49 -10.70
N CYS A 42 -9.39 12.14 -9.48
CA CYS A 42 -9.15 13.09 -8.40
C CYS A 42 -8.03 14.08 -8.77
N TYR A 43 -8.08 15.31 -8.24
CA TYR A 43 -7.16 16.36 -8.65
C TYR A 43 -5.72 16.16 -8.22
N TYR A 44 -5.48 15.34 -7.19
CA TYR A 44 -4.16 14.96 -6.67
C TYR A 44 -3.60 13.68 -7.28
N CYS A 45 -4.43 12.88 -7.98
CA CYS A 45 -4.08 11.50 -8.34
C CYS A 45 -3.08 11.42 -9.50
N ASP A 46 -1.91 10.81 -9.27
CA ASP A 46 -0.90 10.51 -10.28
C ASP A 46 -0.90 9.04 -10.75
N PHE A 47 -1.80 8.20 -10.27
CA PHE A 47 -1.88 6.81 -10.69
C PHE A 47 -2.26 6.66 -12.17
N PRO A 48 -1.87 5.54 -12.83
CA PRO A 48 -2.26 5.24 -14.22
C PRO A 48 -3.73 4.81 -14.28
N VAL A 49 -4.65 5.78 -14.16
CA VAL A 49 -6.10 5.52 -14.15
C VAL A 49 -6.76 5.87 -15.48
N SER A 50 -7.82 5.13 -15.82
CA SER A 50 -8.71 5.33 -16.95
C SER A 50 -10.10 5.72 -16.44
N VAL A 51 -10.60 6.88 -16.88
CA VAL A 51 -11.91 7.36 -16.45
C VAL A 51 -12.99 6.72 -17.31
N VAL A 52 -13.94 6.00 -16.66
CA VAL A 52 -15.08 5.32 -17.31
C VAL A 52 -16.39 6.06 -17.11
N GLY A 53 -16.42 7.11 -16.26
CA GLY A 53 -17.62 7.87 -15.93
C GLY A 53 -18.57 7.15 -14.98
N ASP A 54 -19.79 7.64 -14.89
CA ASP A 54 -20.79 7.17 -13.92
C ASP A 54 -21.72 6.07 -14.47
N ARG A 55 -21.54 5.64 -15.74
CA ARG A 55 -22.35 4.58 -16.35
C ARG A 55 -21.83 3.19 -15.97
N PRO A 56 -22.61 2.37 -15.24
CA PRO A 56 -22.13 1.04 -14.78
C PRO A 56 -21.72 0.12 -15.93
N GLN A 57 -22.44 0.16 -17.07
CA GLN A 57 -22.12 -0.68 -18.23
C GLN A 57 -20.77 -0.31 -18.84
N ALA A 58 -20.42 0.97 -18.93
CA ALA A 58 -19.12 1.40 -19.45
C ALA A 58 -17.94 0.88 -18.58
N ALA A 59 -18.14 0.85 -17.27
CA ALA A 59 -17.15 0.26 -16.35
C ALA A 59 -17.02 -1.25 -16.56
N ARG A 60 -18.14 -1.99 -16.70
CA ARG A 60 -18.12 -3.43 -16.95
C ARG A 60 -17.42 -3.76 -18.27
N ASP A 61 -17.80 -3.10 -19.37
CA ASP A 61 -17.18 -3.31 -20.67
C ASP A 61 -15.67 -3.01 -20.68
N ALA A 62 -15.27 -1.99 -19.93
CA ALA A 62 -13.84 -1.64 -19.79
C ALA A 62 -13.07 -2.71 -19.01
N VAL A 63 -13.64 -3.21 -17.91
CA VAL A 63 -13.05 -4.28 -17.10
C VAL A 63 -12.96 -5.57 -17.89
N GLU A 64 -14.02 -5.99 -18.60
CA GLU A 64 -14.02 -7.20 -19.43
C GLU A 64 -12.90 -7.18 -20.49
N ARG A 65 -12.74 -6.07 -21.20
CA ARG A 65 -11.64 -5.91 -22.17
C ARG A 65 -10.24 -5.91 -21.51
N TYR A 66 -10.15 -5.55 -20.25
CA TYR A 66 -8.90 -5.53 -19.51
C TYR A 66 -8.52 -6.88 -18.92
N LEU A 67 -9.50 -7.73 -18.60
CA LEU A 67 -9.26 -9.04 -17.99
C LEU A 67 -8.39 -9.94 -18.87
N GLU A 68 -8.67 -9.99 -20.16
CA GLU A 68 -7.94 -10.89 -21.07
C GLU A 68 -6.44 -10.63 -21.07
N PRO A 69 -5.91 -9.43 -21.36
CA PRO A 69 -4.47 -9.17 -21.27
C PRO A 69 -3.91 -9.34 -19.85
N LEU A 70 -4.67 -9.03 -18.80
CA LEU A 70 -4.24 -9.23 -17.42
C LEU A 70 -4.04 -10.69 -17.07
N GLN A 71 -4.97 -11.56 -17.43
CA GLN A 71 -4.88 -13.01 -17.20
C GLN A 71 -3.73 -13.63 -17.99
N ARG A 72 -3.52 -13.18 -19.24
CA ARG A 72 -2.37 -13.59 -20.06
C ARG A 72 -1.05 -13.20 -19.39
N GLU A 73 -0.94 -11.97 -18.89
CA GLU A 73 0.26 -11.54 -18.15
C GLU A 73 0.52 -12.43 -16.93
N ILE A 74 -0.52 -12.71 -16.11
CA ILE A 74 -0.41 -13.55 -14.91
C ILE A 74 0.16 -14.94 -15.29
N ARG A 75 -0.37 -15.58 -16.31
CA ARG A 75 0.10 -16.89 -16.79
C ARG A 75 1.54 -16.83 -17.32
N ALA A 76 1.84 -15.84 -18.14
CA ALA A 76 3.17 -15.68 -18.72
C ALA A 76 4.23 -15.42 -17.65
N VAL A 77 3.94 -14.54 -16.68
CA VAL A 77 4.85 -14.26 -15.56
C VAL A 77 5.03 -15.51 -14.68
N ALA A 78 3.97 -16.25 -14.39
CA ALA A 78 4.08 -17.48 -13.60
C ALA A 78 4.97 -18.53 -14.28
N SER A 79 4.83 -18.70 -15.58
CA SER A 79 5.64 -19.66 -16.34
C SER A 79 7.13 -19.27 -16.41
N CYS A 80 7.44 -17.98 -16.39
CA CYS A 80 8.80 -17.47 -16.54
C CYS A 80 9.51 -17.21 -15.20
N GLU A 81 8.79 -16.70 -14.21
CA GLU A 81 9.39 -16.11 -12.99
C GLU A 81 9.15 -16.93 -11.74
N ARG A 82 8.15 -17.82 -11.73
CA ARG A 82 7.91 -18.67 -10.57
C ARG A 82 8.86 -19.86 -10.58
N ALA A 83 9.71 -19.95 -9.57
CA ALA A 83 10.59 -21.10 -9.42
C ALA A 83 9.78 -22.37 -9.15
N PRO A 84 10.21 -23.54 -9.69
CA PRO A 84 9.60 -24.82 -9.34
C PRO A 84 9.61 -25.05 -7.81
N GLY A 85 8.47 -25.44 -7.24
CA GLY A 85 8.35 -25.64 -5.80
C GLY A 85 8.29 -24.35 -4.97
N ALA A 86 8.20 -23.16 -5.59
CA ALA A 86 8.07 -21.92 -4.84
C ALA A 86 6.81 -21.93 -3.95
N PRO A 87 6.90 -21.38 -2.71
CA PRO A 87 5.76 -21.29 -1.81
C PRO A 87 4.59 -20.51 -2.45
N PRO A 88 3.34 -20.76 -2.00
CA PRO A 88 2.18 -20.03 -2.47
C PRO A 88 2.22 -18.56 -2.00
N LEU A 89 1.48 -17.68 -2.71
CA LEU A 89 1.30 -16.28 -2.33
C LEU A 89 0.70 -16.16 -0.93
N GLN A 90 1.28 -15.31 -0.11
CA GLN A 90 0.80 -14.99 1.23
C GLN A 90 -0.13 -13.79 1.23
N THR A 91 0.02 -12.88 0.25
CA THR A 91 -0.86 -11.72 0.10
C THR A 91 -1.15 -11.40 -1.36
N ILE A 92 -2.37 -10.97 -1.62
CA ILE A 92 -2.78 -10.34 -2.88
C ILE A 92 -3.37 -8.97 -2.53
N TYR A 93 -2.96 -7.94 -3.25
CA TYR A 93 -3.50 -6.59 -3.12
C TYR A 93 -4.03 -6.13 -4.48
N ILE A 94 -5.34 -5.93 -4.58
CA ILE A 94 -6.01 -5.44 -5.78
C ILE A 94 -6.31 -3.96 -5.56
N GLY A 95 -5.54 -3.10 -6.25
CA GLY A 95 -5.59 -1.66 -6.09
C GLY A 95 -5.54 -0.90 -7.42
N GLY A 96 -5.25 0.39 -7.32
CA GLY A 96 -4.94 1.22 -8.49
C GLY A 96 -5.87 2.40 -8.74
N GLY A 97 -6.93 2.20 -9.50
CA GLY A 97 -7.99 3.18 -9.69
C GLY A 97 -9.07 3.03 -8.63
N THR A 98 -10.10 2.29 -8.96
CA THR A 98 -11.21 1.94 -8.08
C THR A 98 -11.64 0.50 -8.36
N PRO A 99 -10.94 -0.50 -7.81
CA PRO A 99 -11.24 -1.90 -8.10
C PRO A 99 -12.68 -2.33 -7.77
N SER A 100 -13.33 -1.69 -6.80
CA SER A 100 -14.73 -1.93 -6.45
C SER A 100 -15.76 -1.49 -7.52
N LEU A 101 -15.33 -0.83 -8.60
CA LEU A 101 -16.15 -0.62 -9.81
C LEU A 101 -16.24 -1.87 -10.68
N ALA A 102 -15.32 -2.80 -10.54
CA ALA A 102 -15.36 -4.06 -11.26
C ALA A 102 -16.47 -4.96 -10.68
N PRO A 103 -17.17 -5.75 -11.52
CA PRO A 103 -18.08 -6.77 -11.00
C PRO A 103 -17.30 -7.80 -10.18
N ALA A 104 -17.95 -8.36 -9.16
CA ALA A 104 -17.31 -9.36 -8.29
C ALA A 104 -16.84 -10.60 -9.07
N SER A 105 -17.52 -10.97 -10.16
CA SER A 105 -17.06 -12.03 -11.07
C SER A 105 -15.67 -11.76 -11.63
N ALA A 106 -15.39 -10.52 -12.07
CA ALA A 106 -14.09 -10.13 -12.60
C ALA A 106 -12.98 -10.20 -11.52
N ILE A 107 -13.27 -9.76 -10.30
CA ILE A 107 -12.36 -9.92 -9.16
C ILE A 107 -12.13 -11.40 -8.85
N GLY A 108 -13.20 -12.21 -8.90
CA GLY A 108 -13.14 -13.67 -8.74
C GLY A 108 -12.25 -14.34 -9.80
N GLU A 109 -12.36 -13.94 -11.06
CA GLU A 109 -11.52 -14.45 -12.15
C GLU A 109 -10.04 -14.10 -11.95
N ILE A 110 -9.72 -12.86 -11.55
CA ILE A 110 -8.34 -12.45 -11.22
C ILE A 110 -7.77 -13.32 -10.08
N LEU A 111 -8.55 -13.53 -9.02
CA LEU A 111 -8.13 -14.34 -7.87
C LEU A 111 -7.98 -15.82 -8.24
N ALA A 112 -8.87 -16.35 -9.07
CA ALA A 112 -8.79 -17.72 -9.57
C ALA A 112 -7.53 -17.93 -10.43
N GLU A 113 -7.22 -16.99 -11.32
CA GLU A 113 -6.02 -17.04 -12.15
C GLU A 113 -4.73 -17.00 -11.30
N LEU A 114 -4.65 -16.07 -10.33
CA LEU A 114 -3.51 -16.01 -9.42
C LEU A 114 -3.36 -17.28 -8.56
N ARG A 115 -4.47 -17.83 -8.08
CA ARG A 115 -4.46 -19.08 -7.30
C ARG A 115 -3.99 -20.27 -8.16
N SER A 116 -4.44 -20.35 -9.40
CA SER A 116 -4.01 -21.38 -10.34
C SER A 116 -2.52 -21.27 -10.68
N ALA A 117 -2.07 -20.04 -10.96
CA ALA A 117 -0.71 -19.76 -11.44
C ALA A 117 0.36 -19.82 -10.33
N PHE A 118 0.06 -19.29 -9.15
CA PHE A 118 1.03 -19.12 -8.07
C PHE A 118 0.69 -19.94 -6.80
N GLY A 119 -0.51 -20.46 -6.67
CA GLY A 119 -1.02 -20.94 -5.38
C GLY A 119 -1.35 -19.78 -4.44
N LEU A 120 -2.20 -20.05 -3.45
CA LEU A 120 -2.56 -19.10 -2.41
C LEU A 120 -2.49 -19.81 -1.06
N ALA A 121 -1.73 -19.26 -0.11
CA ALA A 121 -1.54 -19.86 1.20
C ALA A 121 -2.85 -19.84 2.01
N ASP A 122 -3.03 -20.82 2.87
CA ASP A 122 -4.11 -20.79 3.86
C ASP A 122 -3.99 -19.54 4.73
N GLY A 123 -5.11 -18.83 4.89
CA GLY A 123 -5.12 -17.58 5.64
C GLY A 123 -4.39 -16.40 4.97
N ALA A 124 -4.17 -16.46 3.64
CA ALA A 124 -3.63 -15.34 2.89
C ALA A 124 -4.45 -14.06 3.10
N GLU A 125 -3.78 -12.90 3.07
CA GLU A 125 -4.44 -11.60 3.04
C GLU A 125 -4.77 -11.24 1.59
N VAL A 126 -6.05 -11.07 1.29
CA VAL A 126 -6.52 -10.59 -0.02
C VAL A 126 -7.20 -9.25 0.20
N THR A 127 -6.51 -8.18 -0.17
CA THR A 127 -7.01 -6.81 -0.03
C THR A 127 -7.63 -6.32 -1.33
N LEU A 128 -8.81 -5.67 -1.21
CA LEU A 128 -9.47 -4.94 -2.29
C LEU A 128 -9.58 -3.46 -1.92
N GLU A 129 -9.06 -2.57 -2.76
CA GLU A 129 -9.33 -1.13 -2.66
C GLU A 129 -10.76 -0.83 -3.11
N MET A 130 -11.43 0.01 -2.34
CA MET A 130 -12.84 0.35 -2.55
C MET A 130 -13.02 1.86 -2.42
N ASP A 131 -13.98 2.40 -3.16
CA ASP A 131 -14.36 3.82 -3.07
C ASP A 131 -15.81 3.94 -2.58
N PRO A 132 -16.13 4.85 -1.65
CA PRO A 132 -17.50 5.07 -1.24
C PRO A 132 -18.43 5.34 -2.43
N GLY A 133 -19.64 4.81 -2.39
CA GLY A 133 -20.63 4.93 -3.47
C GLY A 133 -20.38 4.04 -4.70
N THR A 134 -19.42 3.09 -4.62
CA THR A 134 -19.19 2.10 -5.69
C THR A 134 -19.58 0.67 -5.31
N PHE A 135 -19.97 0.46 -4.07
CA PHE A 135 -20.40 -0.85 -3.56
C PHE A 135 -21.49 -0.71 -2.50
N ASP A 136 -22.23 -1.78 -2.31
CA ASP A 136 -23.26 -1.99 -1.31
C ASP A 136 -23.04 -3.31 -0.57
N GLU A 137 -23.98 -3.72 0.30
CA GLU A 137 -23.89 -4.99 1.04
C GLU A 137 -23.83 -6.21 0.13
N ALA A 138 -24.60 -6.21 -0.96
CA ALA A 138 -24.66 -7.34 -1.87
C ALA A 138 -23.34 -7.52 -2.65
N SER A 139 -22.79 -6.44 -3.18
CA SER A 139 -21.51 -6.45 -3.87
C SER A 139 -20.35 -6.74 -2.91
N LEU A 140 -20.35 -6.20 -1.69
CA LEU A 140 -19.36 -6.54 -0.66
C LEU A 140 -19.41 -8.03 -0.31
N ALA A 141 -20.60 -8.58 -0.10
CA ALA A 141 -20.75 -10.02 0.15
C ALA A 141 -20.24 -10.88 -1.02
N ALA A 142 -20.47 -10.43 -2.26
CA ALA A 142 -19.96 -11.10 -3.44
C ALA A 142 -18.42 -11.03 -3.55
N PHE A 143 -17.79 -9.88 -3.23
CA PHE A 143 -16.32 -9.77 -3.16
C PHE A 143 -15.73 -10.70 -2.09
N ILE A 144 -16.34 -10.75 -0.91
CA ILE A 144 -15.92 -11.66 0.18
C ILE A 144 -16.07 -13.13 -0.27
N ALA A 145 -17.16 -13.48 -0.93
CA ALA A 145 -17.38 -14.84 -1.47
C ALA A 145 -16.32 -15.23 -2.52
N CYS A 146 -15.78 -14.27 -3.28
CA CYS A 146 -14.66 -14.50 -4.20
C CYS A 146 -13.32 -14.70 -3.49
N GLY A 147 -13.23 -14.41 -2.19
CA GLY A 147 -12.02 -14.60 -1.40
C GLY A 147 -11.34 -13.32 -0.91
N VAL A 148 -11.96 -12.16 -1.04
CA VAL A 148 -11.48 -10.91 -0.41
C VAL A 148 -11.59 -11.04 1.11
N THR A 149 -10.49 -10.78 1.82
CA THR A 149 -10.40 -10.90 3.28
C THR A 149 -10.19 -9.57 3.99
N ARG A 150 -9.75 -8.54 3.24
CA ARG A 150 -9.49 -7.18 3.72
C ARG A 150 -10.03 -6.16 2.71
N ALA A 151 -10.70 -5.13 3.21
CA ALA A 151 -11.11 -3.98 2.40
C ALA A 151 -10.28 -2.74 2.79
N SER A 152 -9.88 -1.89 1.81
CA SER A 152 -9.29 -0.57 2.04
C SER A 152 -10.18 0.47 1.40
N ILE A 153 -10.76 1.37 2.20
CA ILE A 153 -11.74 2.34 1.70
C ILE A 153 -11.14 3.74 1.64
N GLY A 154 -11.16 4.35 0.43
CA GLY A 154 -10.64 5.68 0.19
C GLY A 154 -11.62 6.79 0.58
N VAL A 155 -11.79 7.08 1.87
CA VAL A 155 -12.66 8.17 2.36
C VAL A 155 -12.02 9.53 2.14
N GLN A 156 -10.74 9.66 2.40
CA GLN A 156 -9.87 10.82 2.25
C GLN A 156 -10.17 11.97 3.22
N SER A 157 -11.44 12.34 3.45
CA SER A 157 -11.88 13.35 4.40
C SER A 157 -13.36 13.13 4.75
N PHE A 158 -13.78 13.58 5.94
CA PHE A 158 -15.19 13.67 6.34
C PHE A 158 -15.78 15.08 6.16
N ASP A 159 -15.02 15.99 5.56
CA ASP A 159 -15.46 17.35 5.21
C ASP A 159 -15.87 17.40 3.73
N ALA A 160 -17.15 17.74 3.44
CA ALA A 160 -17.70 17.82 2.09
C ALA A 160 -16.96 18.84 1.21
N ALA A 161 -16.48 19.95 1.80
CA ALA A 161 -15.73 20.96 1.06
C ALA A 161 -14.33 20.43 0.66
N ARG A 162 -13.69 19.62 1.50
CA ARG A 162 -12.40 18.97 1.19
C ARG A 162 -12.57 17.91 0.11
N LEU A 163 -13.61 17.08 0.18
CA LEU A 163 -13.93 16.10 -0.86
C LEU A 163 -14.15 16.79 -2.22
N THR A 164 -14.92 17.87 -2.23
CA THR A 164 -15.15 18.67 -3.44
C THR A 164 -13.84 19.28 -3.97
N ALA A 165 -13.03 19.88 -3.09
CA ALA A 165 -11.74 20.46 -3.44
C ALA A 165 -10.77 19.42 -4.02
N ALA A 166 -10.80 18.19 -3.52
CA ALA A 166 -10.00 17.05 -3.99
C ALA A 166 -10.53 16.43 -5.30
N GLY A 167 -11.73 16.82 -5.77
CA GLY A 167 -12.37 16.24 -6.95
C GLY A 167 -12.87 14.80 -6.73
N ARG A 168 -13.27 14.47 -5.48
CA ARG A 168 -13.82 13.15 -5.17
C ARG A 168 -15.18 12.94 -5.81
N ALA A 169 -15.45 11.68 -6.18
CA ALA A 169 -16.74 11.32 -6.81
C ALA A 169 -17.82 10.98 -5.77
N HIS A 170 -17.44 10.71 -4.53
CA HIS A 170 -18.33 10.35 -3.44
C HIS A 170 -18.60 11.54 -2.51
N THR A 171 -19.69 11.44 -1.75
CA THR A 171 -20.13 12.37 -0.72
C THR A 171 -19.78 11.84 0.69
N VAL A 172 -19.99 12.67 1.72
CA VAL A 172 -19.87 12.24 3.13
C VAL A 172 -20.92 11.16 3.46
N ASP A 173 -22.11 11.25 2.88
CA ASP A 173 -23.18 10.26 3.08
C ASP A 173 -22.80 8.90 2.42
N ASP A 174 -22.19 8.92 1.25
CA ASP A 174 -21.65 7.69 0.62
C ASP A 174 -20.58 7.06 1.51
N ALA A 175 -19.70 7.86 2.11
CA ALA A 175 -18.68 7.38 3.04
C ALA A 175 -19.33 6.75 4.29
N ALA A 176 -20.35 7.39 4.88
CA ALA A 176 -21.06 6.86 6.01
C ALA A 176 -21.76 5.52 5.70
N ALA A 177 -22.42 5.42 4.55
CA ALA A 177 -23.06 4.18 4.09
C ALA A 177 -22.06 3.04 3.90
N ALA A 178 -20.93 3.33 3.23
CA ALA A 178 -19.86 2.37 3.00
C ALA A 178 -19.23 1.88 4.32
N ILE A 179 -18.94 2.77 5.27
CA ILE A 179 -18.43 2.45 6.59
C ILE A 179 -19.42 1.55 7.35
N ALA A 180 -20.74 1.88 7.32
CA ALA A 180 -21.75 1.06 7.95
C ALA A 180 -21.80 -0.36 7.38
N CYS A 181 -21.64 -0.50 6.05
CA CYS A 181 -21.58 -1.78 5.35
C CYS A 181 -20.37 -2.61 5.81
N LEU A 182 -19.16 -2.01 5.83
CA LEU A 182 -17.93 -2.69 6.27
C LEU A 182 -17.99 -3.09 7.75
N ARG A 183 -18.52 -2.23 8.62
CA ARG A 183 -18.71 -2.54 10.04
C ARG A 183 -19.62 -3.74 10.26
N ARG A 184 -20.72 -3.84 9.51
CA ARG A 184 -21.63 -5.01 9.60
C ARG A 184 -20.92 -6.29 9.16
N ALA A 185 -20.23 -6.27 8.00
CA ALA A 185 -19.48 -7.43 7.52
C ALA A 185 -18.39 -7.86 8.51
N ARG A 186 -17.72 -6.89 9.13
CA ARG A 186 -16.69 -7.14 10.17
C ARG A 186 -17.29 -7.73 11.44
N ALA A 187 -18.42 -7.21 11.91
CA ALA A 187 -19.07 -7.64 13.14
C ALA A 187 -19.55 -9.10 13.08
N VAL A 188 -20.00 -9.56 11.91
CA VAL A 188 -20.43 -10.97 11.71
C VAL A 188 -19.26 -11.88 11.33
N GLY A 189 -18.01 -11.37 11.29
CA GLY A 189 -16.83 -12.16 10.97
C GLY A 189 -16.66 -12.52 9.49
N ALA A 190 -17.49 -11.99 8.59
CA ALA A 190 -17.40 -12.23 7.17
C ALA A 190 -16.15 -11.56 6.56
N LEU A 191 -15.79 -10.36 7.03
CA LEU A 191 -14.56 -9.66 6.66
C LEU A 191 -13.57 -9.71 7.84
N ARG A 192 -12.30 -10.05 7.56
CA ARG A 192 -11.28 -10.18 8.61
C ARG A 192 -10.75 -8.84 9.12
N SER A 193 -10.66 -7.85 8.23
CA SER A 193 -10.12 -6.53 8.55
C SER A 193 -10.58 -5.50 7.52
N TRP A 194 -10.66 -4.24 7.93
CA TRP A 194 -10.86 -3.15 6.99
C TRP A 194 -10.05 -1.91 7.38
N SER A 195 -9.64 -1.17 6.36
CA SER A 195 -8.83 0.05 6.45
C SER A 195 -9.62 1.25 5.97
N LEU A 196 -9.35 2.40 6.58
CA LEU A 196 -9.86 3.70 6.17
C LEU A 196 -8.67 4.58 5.79
N ASP A 197 -8.70 5.15 4.58
CA ASP A 197 -7.62 5.97 4.07
C ASP A 197 -8.01 7.46 4.09
N LEU A 198 -7.12 8.31 4.64
CA LEU A 198 -7.27 9.75 4.79
C LEU A 198 -6.12 10.49 4.09
N ILE A 199 -6.38 11.73 3.67
CA ILE A 199 -5.36 12.64 3.16
C ILE A 199 -5.39 13.91 3.98
N GLY A 200 -4.31 14.18 4.72
CA GLY A 200 -4.08 15.44 5.40
C GLY A 200 -3.47 16.48 4.47
N GLY A 201 -3.73 17.76 4.73
CA GLY A 201 -3.18 18.85 3.95
C GLY A 201 -3.94 19.20 2.67
N LEU A 202 -5.19 18.78 2.53
CA LEU A 202 -6.03 19.16 1.41
C LEU A 202 -6.22 20.69 1.33
N PRO A 203 -6.44 21.28 0.12
CA PRO A 203 -6.64 22.73 -0.03
C PRO A 203 -7.74 23.26 0.86
N GLY A 204 -7.41 24.24 1.71
CA GLY A 204 -8.28 24.89 2.68
C GLY A 204 -8.55 24.07 3.95
N GLU A 205 -7.82 23.00 4.18
CA GLU A 205 -7.88 22.26 5.45
C GLU A 205 -7.25 23.07 6.58
N SER A 206 -7.94 23.11 7.71
CA SER A 206 -7.47 23.73 8.94
C SER A 206 -7.15 22.65 9.98
N ALA A 207 -6.42 23.00 11.04
CA ALA A 207 -6.19 22.10 12.17
C ALA A 207 -7.50 21.60 12.79
N ALA A 208 -8.54 22.44 12.86
CA ALA A 208 -9.84 22.06 13.40
C ALA A 208 -10.57 21.05 12.50
N SER A 209 -10.65 21.31 11.16
CA SER A 209 -11.31 20.38 10.25
C SER A 209 -10.56 19.05 10.11
N TRP A 210 -9.24 19.08 10.29
CA TRP A 210 -8.43 17.86 10.34
C TRP A 210 -8.69 17.05 11.62
N ASP A 211 -8.77 17.72 12.78
CA ASP A 211 -9.11 17.09 14.06
C ASP A 211 -10.50 16.43 14.01
N ASP A 212 -11.50 17.11 13.41
CA ASP A 212 -12.84 16.57 13.20
C ASP A 212 -12.80 15.33 12.29
N THR A 213 -12.01 15.35 11.21
CA THR A 213 -11.81 14.22 10.30
C THR A 213 -11.19 13.02 11.04
N LEU A 214 -10.17 13.24 11.87
CA LEU A 214 -9.54 12.18 12.65
C LEU A 214 -10.50 11.58 13.68
N ARG A 215 -11.28 12.41 14.40
CA ARG A 215 -12.29 11.94 15.34
C ARG A 215 -13.39 11.12 14.66
N ALA A 216 -13.84 11.54 13.48
CA ALA A 216 -14.80 10.77 12.70
C ALA A 216 -14.24 9.41 12.27
N ALA A 217 -12.96 9.37 11.84
CA ALA A 217 -12.28 8.12 11.52
C ALA A 217 -12.18 7.18 12.73
N ILE A 218 -11.80 7.70 13.90
CA ILE A 218 -11.75 6.93 15.15
C ILE A 218 -13.15 6.40 15.54
N ALA A 219 -14.19 7.23 15.41
CA ALA A 219 -15.58 6.83 15.70
C ALA A 219 -16.09 5.74 14.73
N ALA A 220 -15.59 5.70 13.50
CA ALA A 220 -15.88 4.66 12.54
C ALA A 220 -15.32 3.29 12.95
N ARG A 221 -14.31 3.24 13.83
CA ARG A 221 -13.65 2.03 14.36
C ARG A 221 -13.13 1.07 13.28
N PRO A 222 -12.34 1.54 12.31
CA PRO A 222 -11.65 0.63 11.39
C PRO A 222 -10.60 -0.18 12.15
N ASP A 223 -10.20 -1.33 11.60
CA ASP A 223 -9.08 -2.11 12.14
C ASP A 223 -7.73 -1.44 11.82
N HIS A 224 -7.69 -0.59 10.78
CA HIS A 224 -6.51 0.08 10.27
C HIS A 224 -6.87 1.46 9.70
N VAL A 225 -5.96 2.44 9.82
CA VAL A 225 -6.09 3.77 9.22
C VAL A 225 -4.81 4.08 8.47
N SER A 226 -4.93 4.48 7.20
CA SER A 226 -3.83 5.08 6.45
C SER A 226 -4.02 6.61 6.42
N VAL A 227 -2.99 7.35 6.79
CA VAL A 227 -2.99 8.83 6.80
C VAL A 227 -1.86 9.29 5.89
N TYR A 228 -2.23 9.81 4.74
CA TYR A 228 -1.28 10.32 3.76
C TYR A 228 -1.17 11.84 3.86
N ASP A 229 0.03 12.37 3.75
CA ASP A 229 0.22 13.81 3.51
C ASP A 229 0.05 14.11 2.03
N LEU A 230 -0.71 15.17 1.71
CA LEU A 230 -0.89 15.58 0.33
C LEU A 230 0.44 15.95 -0.32
N THR A 231 0.84 15.17 -1.31
CA THR A 231 1.95 15.51 -2.20
C THR A 231 1.40 15.98 -3.54
N VAL A 232 1.82 17.18 -3.98
CA VAL A 232 1.38 17.75 -5.24
C VAL A 232 2.30 17.31 -6.37
N GLU A 233 1.90 16.27 -7.09
CA GLU A 233 2.65 15.73 -8.21
C GLU A 233 2.48 16.57 -9.49
N PRO A 234 3.56 16.87 -10.24
CA PRO A 234 3.53 17.79 -11.40
C PRO A 234 2.50 17.43 -12.48
N ARG A 235 2.26 16.12 -12.70
CA ARG A 235 1.36 15.62 -13.76
C ARG A 235 -0.12 15.64 -13.38
N THR A 236 -0.44 15.96 -12.14
CA THR A 236 -1.82 15.99 -11.62
C THR A 236 -2.54 17.31 -11.96
N ALA A 237 -3.85 17.39 -11.71
CA ALA A 237 -4.57 18.64 -11.82
C ALA A 237 -4.06 19.68 -10.81
N TYR A 238 -3.72 19.24 -9.59
CA TYR A 238 -3.09 20.10 -8.59
C TYR A 238 -1.71 20.60 -9.03
N GLY A 239 -0.88 19.73 -9.62
CA GLY A 239 0.44 20.12 -10.14
C GLY A 239 0.36 21.21 -11.20
N ARG A 240 -0.57 21.07 -12.17
CA ARG A 240 -0.81 22.10 -13.19
C ARG A 240 -1.32 23.41 -12.58
N ARG A 241 -2.24 23.36 -11.60
CA ARG A 241 -2.74 24.53 -10.88
C ARG A 241 -1.64 25.21 -10.06
N MET A 242 -0.75 24.42 -9.45
CA MET A 242 0.40 24.94 -8.70
C MET A 242 1.37 25.65 -9.65
N ALA A 243 1.73 25.04 -10.77
CA ALA A 243 2.60 25.65 -11.78
C ALA A 243 2.01 26.95 -12.37
N ALA A 244 0.68 27.02 -12.52
CA ALA A 244 -0.04 28.22 -12.95
C ALA A 244 -0.28 29.26 -11.84
N GLY A 245 0.15 29.01 -10.59
CA GLY A 245 -0.10 29.89 -9.44
C GLY A 245 -1.59 30.00 -9.05
N THR A 246 -2.44 29.02 -9.46
CA THR A 246 -3.89 29.02 -9.21
C THR A 246 -4.33 28.04 -8.13
N LEU A 247 -3.45 27.14 -7.65
CA LEU A 247 -3.71 26.30 -6.47
C LEU A 247 -3.58 27.19 -5.22
N ARG A 248 -4.69 27.37 -4.52
CA ARG A 248 -4.78 28.26 -3.35
C ARG A 248 -5.05 27.45 -2.09
N ASN A 249 -4.78 28.10 -0.94
CA ASN A 249 -5.15 27.62 0.39
C ASN A 249 -4.56 26.25 0.77
N LEU A 250 -3.38 25.91 0.27
CA LEU A 250 -2.62 24.80 0.83
C LEU A 250 -2.13 25.17 2.24
N PRO A 251 -2.19 24.25 3.21
CA PRO A 251 -1.53 24.44 4.49
C PRO A 251 -0.02 24.72 4.31
N SER A 252 0.58 25.46 5.25
CA SER A 252 2.03 25.61 5.28
C SER A 252 2.71 24.29 5.66
N GLU A 253 4.04 24.18 5.44
CA GLU A 253 4.82 23.00 5.86
C GLU A 253 4.69 22.76 7.38
N GLU A 254 4.68 23.84 8.20
CA GLU A 254 4.49 23.74 9.63
C GLU A 254 3.10 23.23 10.00
N ALA A 255 2.05 23.73 9.33
CA ALA A 255 0.68 23.28 9.55
C ALA A 255 0.51 21.80 9.17
N SER A 256 1.10 21.37 8.05
CA SER A 256 1.10 19.96 7.64
C SER A 256 1.83 19.06 8.64
N ALA A 257 2.97 19.53 9.18
CA ALA A 257 3.69 18.81 10.23
C ALA A 257 2.89 18.74 11.55
N ASP A 258 2.11 19.78 11.88
CA ASP A 258 1.22 19.76 13.05
C ASP A 258 0.03 18.81 12.83
N MET A 259 -0.54 18.75 11.62
CA MET A 259 -1.58 17.79 11.26
C MET A 259 -1.08 16.33 11.37
N TYR A 260 0.15 16.06 10.93
CA TYR A 260 0.77 14.75 11.09
C TYR A 260 0.94 14.37 12.58
N ARG A 261 1.42 15.31 13.42
CA ARG A 261 1.54 15.08 14.87
C ARG A 261 0.18 14.84 15.54
N ALA A 262 -0.84 15.60 15.13
CA ALA A 262 -2.20 15.42 15.62
C ALA A 262 -2.75 14.03 15.27
N ALA A 263 -2.53 13.55 14.04
CA ALA A 263 -2.92 12.20 13.63
C ALA A 263 -2.23 11.13 14.49
N SER A 264 -0.93 11.24 14.70
CA SER A 264 -0.16 10.33 15.54
C SER A 264 -0.66 10.31 16.98
N ALA A 265 -0.94 11.48 17.57
CA ALA A 265 -1.41 11.61 18.94
C ALA A 265 -2.84 11.05 19.12
N LEU A 266 -3.78 11.44 18.25
CA LEU A 266 -5.19 11.05 18.36
C LEU A 266 -5.41 9.56 18.07
N LEU A 267 -4.82 9.03 17.00
CA LEU A 267 -4.92 7.61 16.66
C LEU A 267 -4.20 6.75 17.70
N GLY A 268 -3.01 7.17 18.15
CA GLY A 268 -2.30 6.49 19.24
C GLY A 268 -3.10 6.48 20.55
N GLY A 269 -3.71 7.61 20.92
CA GLY A 269 -4.61 7.71 22.08
C GLY A 269 -5.87 6.86 21.96
N ALA A 270 -6.30 6.52 20.74
CA ALA A 270 -7.41 5.64 20.45
C ALA A 270 -7.02 4.15 20.39
N GLY A 271 -5.74 3.80 20.64
CA GLY A 271 -5.24 2.42 20.71
C GLY A 271 -4.69 1.89 19.38
N TYR A 272 -4.55 2.73 18.37
CA TYR A 272 -3.89 2.34 17.12
C TYR A 272 -2.38 2.44 17.28
N GLU A 273 -1.67 1.44 16.83
CA GLU A 273 -0.23 1.43 16.73
C GLU A 273 0.20 2.15 15.46
N HIS A 274 1.01 3.21 15.57
CA HIS A 274 1.67 3.88 14.44
C HIS A 274 2.86 3.02 14.00
N TYR A 275 2.64 2.06 13.10
CA TYR A 275 3.64 1.03 12.80
C TYR A 275 4.55 1.35 11.62
N GLU A 276 4.19 2.32 10.78
CA GLU A 276 5.05 2.90 9.73
C GLU A 276 4.56 4.32 9.40
N VAL A 277 5.30 5.06 8.58
CA VAL A 277 5.16 6.50 8.36
C VAL A 277 3.72 6.98 8.16
N SER A 278 2.90 6.22 7.43
CA SER A 278 1.52 6.62 7.07
C SER A 278 0.45 5.72 7.66
N SER A 279 0.80 4.62 8.35
CA SER A 279 -0.18 3.60 8.70
C SER A 279 -0.29 3.33 10.20
N TYR A 280 -1.54 3.22 10.63
CA TYR A 280 -1.95 2.98 12.00
C TYR A 280 -2.85 1.74 12.05
N ALA A 281 -2.65 0.84 13.00
CA ALA A 281 -3.42 -0.39 13.09
C ALA A 281 -3.74 -0.76 14.54
N LEU A 282 -4.90 -1.34 14.77
CA LEU A 282 -5.17 -2.07 16.00
C LEU A 282 -4.27 -3.31 16.07
N PRO A 283 -3.94 -3.84 17.26
CA PRO A 283 -3.09 -5.02 17.41
C PRO A 283 -3.56 -6.19 16.52
N GLY A 284 -2.63 -6.75 15.73
CA GLY A 284 -2.91 -7.84 14.80
C GLY A 284 -3.49 -7.45 13.45
N HIS A 285 -3.70 -6.14 13.16
CA HIS A 285 -4.31 -5.65 11.93
C HIS A 285 -3.40 -4.83 11.02
N ARG A 286 -2.07 -4.86 11.25
CA ARG A 286 -1.10 -4.29 10.30
C ARG A 286 -1.29 -4.92 8.92
N SER A 287 -1.21 -4.14 7.84
CA SER A 287 -1.25 -4.67 6.46
C SER A 287 -0.06 -5.60 6.21
N ARG A 288 -0.36 -6.87 5.96
CA ARG A 288 0.68 -7.87 5.67
C ARG A 288 1.32 -7.62 4.30
N HIS A 289 0.53 -7.15 3.33
CA HIS A 289 1.02 -6.82 2.00
C HIS A 289 2.01 -5.66 2.05
N ASN A 290 1.63 -4.52 2.66
CA ASN A 290 2.53 -3.38 2.83
C ASN A 290 3.76 -3.74 3.67
N GLY A 291 3.58 -4.62 4.67
CA GLY A 291 4.69 -5.19 5.44
C GLY A 291 5.73 -5.91 4.58
N GLY A 292 5.35 -6.48 3.43
CA GLY A 292 6.27 -7.03 2.44
C GLY A 292 7.18 -5.94 1.84
N TYR A 293 6.61 -4.81 1.42
CA TYR A 293 7.37 -3.66 0.90
C TYR A 293 8.35 -3.09 1.95
N TRP A 294 7.87 -2.94 3.19
CA TRP A 294 8.70 -2.44 4.28
C TRP A 294 9.82 -3.39 4.71
N ARG A 295 9.74 -4.66 4.33
CA ARG A 295 10.83 -5.64 4.48
C ARG A 295 11.74 -5.71 3.26
N ASN A 296 11.53 -4.87 2.25
CA ASN A 296 12.18 -4.93 0.95
C ASN A 296 12.07 -6.31 0.29
N ALA A 297 10.93 -6.99 0.49
CA ALA A 297 10.68 -8.32 -0.04
C ALA A 297 10.39 -8.29 -1.54
N PRO A 298 10.78 -9.33 -2.30
CA PRO A 298 10.35 -9.50 -3.68
C PRO A 298 8.82 -9.63 -3.77
N PHE A 299 8.25 -9.08 -4.84
CA PHE A 299 6.82 -9.14 -5.11
C PHE A 299 6.54 -9.13 -6.61
N PHE A 300 5.46 -9.81 -7.00
CA PHE A 300 4.88 -9.71 -8.32
C PHE A 300 3.94 -8.50 -8.38
N ALA A 301 3.86 -7.88 -9.56
CA ALA A 301 2.82 -6.92 -9.84
C ALA A 301 2.30 -7.14 -11.26
N PHE A 302 1.02 -6.86 -11.48
CA PHE A 302 0.32 -7.11 -12.73
C PHE A 302 -0.54 -5.91 -13.10
N GLY A 303 -0.72 -5.69 -14.39
CA GLY A 303 -1.54 -4.61 -14.90
C GLY A 303 -0.74 -3.37 -15.29
N ASN A 304 -1.40 -2.46 -16.00
CA ASN A 304 -0.76 -1.26 -16.53
C ASN A 304 -0.19 -0.35 -15.43
N GLY A 305 1.04 0.11 -15.61
CA GLY A 305 1.75 0.95 -14.66
C GLY A 305 2.23 0.26 -13.38
N ALA A 306 1.91 -1.02 -13.18
CA ALA A 306 2.39 -1.79 -12.04
C ALA A 306 3.90 -2.08 -12.17
N ALA A 307 4.60 -2.11 -11.03
CA ALA A 307 6.03 -2.42 -10.96
C ALA A 307 6.27 -3.67 -10.11
N SER A 308 6.99 -4.64 -10.65
CA SER A 308 7.45 -5.84 -9.93
C SER A 308 8.85 -5.67 -9.38
N TYR A 309 9.16 -6.40 -8.32
CA TYR A 309 10.51 -6.61 -7.82
C TYR A 309 10.74 -8.11 -7.63
N VAL A 310 11.43 -8.73 -8.58
CA VAL A 310 11.63 -10.18 -8.62
C VAL A 310 13.09 -10.48 -8.99
N ARG A 311 13.72 -11.42 -8.29
CA ARG A 311 15.11 -11.86 -8.54
C ARG A 311 16.12 -10.71 -8.56
N GLY A 312 15.90 -9.68 -7.75
CA GLY A 312 16.77 -8.51 -7.70
C GLY A 312 16.59 -7.54 -8.87
N VAL A 313 15.53 -7.68 -9.67
CA VAL A 313 15.22 -6.79 -10.80
C VAL A 313 13.91 -6.07 -10.55
N ARG A 314 13.90 -4.75 -10.75
CA ARG A 314 12.70 -3.92 -10.78
C ARG A 314 12.33 -3.61 -12.22
N PHE A 315 11.07 -3.82 -12.57
CA PHE A 315 10.55 -3.49 -13.89
C PHE A 315 9.09 -3.07 -13.82
N SER A 316 8.73 -2.09 -14.65
CA SER A 316 7.39 -1.51 -14.67
C SER A 316 6.68 -1.80 -15.99
N ARG A 317 5.36 -1.90 -15.94
CA ARG A 317 4.50 -2.00 -17.12
C ARG A 317 4.21 -0.62 -17.69
N PRO A 318 3.93 -0.52 -19.00
CA PRO A 318 3.45 0.73 -19.59
C PRO A 318 2.19 1.24 -18.90
N ARG A 319 2.09 2.56 -18.71
CA ARG A 319 0.94 3.20 -18.02
C ARG A 319 -0.32 3.26 -18.89
N ALA A 320 -0.16 3.37 -20.23
CA ALA A 320 -1.27 3.43 -21.16
C ALA A 320 -1.81 2.02 -21.48
N LEU A 321 -3.12 1.85 -21.47
CA LEU A 321 -3.79 0.54 -21.67
C LEU A 321 -3.40 -0.14 -22.98
N GLY A 322 -3.38 0.61 -24.11
CA GLY A 322 -2.98 0.04 -25.40
C GLY A 322 -1.51 -0.41 -25.45
N ALA A 323 -0.61 0.36 -24.83
CA ALA A 323 0.79 -0.02 -24.71
C ALA A 323 1.00 -1.20 -23.77
N TYR A 324 0.17 -1.33 -22.73
CA TYR A 324 0.17 -2.47 -21.82
C TYR A 324 -0.23 -3.77 -22.54
N ALA A 325 -1.30 -3.75 -23.33
CA ALA A 325 -1.72 -4.93 -24.10
C ALA A 325 -0.63 -5.38 -25.09
N ALA A 326 0.03 -4.42 -25.77
CA ALA A 326 1.16 -4.72 -26.65
C ALA A 326 2.36 -5.31 -25.86
N TYR A 327 2.66 -4.77 -24.68
CA TYR A 327 3.70 -5.28 -23.78
C TYR A 327 3.44 -6.73 -23.37
N VAL A 328 2.20 -7.09 -23.01
CA VAL A 328 1.84 -8.47 -22.65
C VAL A 328 2.11 -9.42 -23.83
N GLY A 329 1.66 -9.06 -25.03
CA GLY A 329 1.94 -9.87 -26.23
C GLY A 329 3.42 -10.03 -26.56
N GLU A 330 4.23 -9.01 -26.28
CA GLU A 330 5.70 -9.09 -26.43
C GLU A 330 6.34 -9.98 -25.37
N TYR A 331 5.88 -9.87 -24.11
CA TYR A 331 6.36 -10.67 -23.00
C TYR A 331 6.12 -12.18 -23.25
N GLU A 332 4.92 -12.55 -23.71
CA GLU A 332 4.60 -13.92 -24.07
C GLU A 332 5.47 -14.47 -25.20
N ARG A 333 5.71 -13.67 -26.27
CA ARG A 333 6.51 -14.10 -27.42
C ARG A 333 7.97 -14.33 -27.07
N ARG A 334 8.53 -13.52 -26.18
CA ARG A 334 9.93 -13.65 -25.76
C ARG A 334 10.16 -14.84 -24.84
N GLY A 335 9.14 -15.28 -24.07
CA GLY A 335 9.18 -16.48 -23.23
C GLY A 335 10.29 -16.48 -22.18
N HIS A 336 10.79 -15.31 -21.81
CA HIS A 336 11.96 -15.16 -20.93
C HIS A 336 11.68 -14.22 -19.78
N GLY A 337 12.24 -14.57 -18.62
CA GLY A 337 12.04 -13.86 -17.39
C GLY A 337 12.52 -12.40 -17.36
N ALA A 338 12.29 -11.75 -16.23
CA ALA A 338 12.56 -10.34 -15.97
C ALA A 338 13.94 -9.83 -16.40
N GLN A 339 14.93 -10.71 -16.51
CA GLN A 339 16.29 -10.38 -16.95
C GLN A 339 16.40 -9.92 -18.41
N GLN A 340 15.37 -10.13 -19.22
CA GLN A 340 15.34 -9.70 -20.64
C GLN A 340 14.42 -8.52 -20.90
N LEU A 341 13.72 -8.04 -19.89
CA LEU A 341 12.98 -6.79 -19.96
C LEU A 341 13.92 -5.67 -19.47
N ASP A 342 13.72 -4.46 -19.98
CA ASP A 342 14.45 -3.26 -19.56
C ASP A 342 14.13 -2.98 -18.07
N GLY A 343 14.72 -3.75 -17.17
CA GLY A 343 14.58 -3.69 -15.75
C GLY A 343 15.84 -3.19 -15.06
N GLU A 344 15.68 -2.52 -13.94
CA GLU A 344 16.77 -2.05 -13.10
C GLU A 344 17.24 -3.18 -12.17
N HIS A 345 18.50 -3.57 -12.32
CA HIS A 345 19.14 -4.52 -11.41
C HIS A 345 19.49 -3.82 -10.10
N VAL A 346 18.95 -4.31 -8.99
CA VAL A 346 19.27 -3.82 -7.66
C VAL A 346 20.59 -4.45 -7.19
N GLY A 347 21.67 -3.67 -7.25
CA GLY A 347 22.98 -4.10 -6.77
C GLY A 347 23.04 -4.24 -5.23
N PRO A 348 24.07 -4.91 -4.68
CA PRO A 348 24.19 -5.11 -3.23
C PRO A 348 24.19 -3.81 -2.42
N ARG A 349 24.80 -2.74 -2.97
CA ARG A 349 24.81 -1.41 -2.34
C ARG A 349 23.42 -0.79 -2.32
N ASP A 350 22.70 -0.84 -3.44
CA ASP A 350 21.38 -0.25 -3.55
C ASP A 350 20.39 -1.01 -2.67
N TRP A 351 20.50 -2.34 -2.63
CA TRP A 351 19.71 -3.17 -1.72
C TRP A 351 19.96 -2.82 -0.25
N LEU A 352 21.23 -2.57 0.16
CA LEU A 352 21.53 -2.09 1.51
C LEU A 352 20.90 -0.73 1.79
N LEU A 353 21.06 0.25 0.87
CA LEU A 353 20.52 1.60 1.05
C LEU A 353 18.99 1.59 1.13
N GLU A 354 18.32 0.86 0.26
CA GLU A 354 16.86 0.69 0.30
C GLU A 354 16.42 0.02 1.61
N THR A 355 17.11 -1.03 2.02
CA THR A 355 16.81 -1.74 3.28
C THR A 355 16.91 -0.81 4.48
N VAL A 356 17.95 0.02 4.56
CA VAL A 356 18.10 1.03 5.62
C VAL A 356 16.97 2.07 5.53
N MET A 357 16.67 2.56 4.33
CA MET A 357 15.63 3.56 4.11
C MET A 357 14.24 3.05 4.54
N VAL A 358 13.85 1.83 4.15
CA VAL A 358 12.53 1.30 4.52
C VAL A 358 12.50 0.85 5.98
N GLY A 359 13.61 0.35 6.53
CA GLY A 359 13.72 -0.03 7.94
C GLY A 359 13.53 1.14 8.88
N LEU A 360 14.11 2.31 8.58
CA LEU A 360 13.98 3.53 9.38
C LEU A 360 12.58 4.18 9.31
N ARG A 361 11.70 3.73 8.43
CA ARG A 361 10.31 4.20 8.31
C ARG A 361 9.31 3.38 9.10
N ARG A 362 9.77 2.32 9.76
CA ARG A 362 8.94 1.41 10.56
C ARG A 362 9.15 1.65 12.04
N SER A 363 8.13 1.42 12.85
CA SER A 363 8.24 1.43 14.31
C SER A 363 9.16 0.32 14.84
N ASP A 364 9.26 -0.82 14.13
CA ASP A 364 10.19 -1.90 14.45
C ASP A 364 11.66 -1.49 14.26
N GLY A 365 11.91 -0.41 13.54
CA GLY A 365 13.23 0.16 13.30
C GLY A 365 14.15 -0.73 12.47
N LEU A 366 15.44 -0.40 12.53
CA LEU A 366 16.52 -1.08 11.83
C LEU A 366 17.21 -2.08 12.78
N GLN A 367 17.08 -3.36 12.47
CA GLN A 367 17.68 -4.44 13.28
C GLN A 367 19.15 -4.65 12.85
N LEU A 368 20.10 -4.09 13.62
CA LEU A 368 21.53 -4.11 13.25
C LEU A 368 22.12 -5.51 13.16
N ASP A 369 21.66 -6.45 13.99
CA ASP A 369 22.11 -7.84 13.94
C ASP A 369 21.64 -8.56 12.68
N GLU A 370 20.42 -8.25 12.21
CA GLU A 370 19.90 -8.77 10.96
C GLU A 370 20.61 -8.14 9.75
N LEU A 371 20.90 -6.85 9.84
CA LEU A 371 21.71 -6.16 8.84
C LEU A 371 23.13 -6.77 8.75
N ALA A 372 23.73 -7.08 9.90
CA ALA A 372 25.04 -7.74 9.94
C ALA A 372 25.02 -9.15 9.34
N ARG A 373 23.92 -9.90 9.52
CA ARG A 373 23.75 -11.23 8.92
C ARG A 373 23.57 -11.14 7.40
N ALA A 374 22.82 -10.15 6.90
CA ALA A 374 22.53 -10.00 5.48
C ALA A 374 23.67 -9.37 4.68
N PHE A 375 24.35 -8.37 5.22
CA PHE A 375 25.33 -7.55 4.52
C PHE A 375 26.76 -7.61 5.12
N GLY A 376 26.92 -8.37 6.20
CA GLY A 376 28.19 -8.46 6.93
C GLY A 376 28.33 -7.42 8.04
N ARG A 377 29.14 -7.74 9.06
CA ARG A 377 29.38 -6.87 10.24
C ARG A 377 29.90 -5.48 9.89
N ARG A 378 30.74 -5.38 8.83
CA ARG A 378 31.30 -4.10 8.40
C ARG A 378 30.20 -3.16 7.94
N ALA A 379 29.26 -3.60 7.11
CA ALA A 379 28.15 -2.81 6.62
C ALA A 379 27.26 -2.32 7.78
N ALA A 380 26.94 -3.20 8.74
CA ALA A 380 26.15 -2.83 9.92
C ALA A 380 26.86 -1.75 10.78
N LEU A 381 28.18 -1.86 10.97
CA LEU A 381 28.98 -0.87 11.70
C LEU A 381 29.03 0.48 10.94
N GLU A 382 29.18 0.46 9.64
CA GLU A 382 29.16 1.67 8.78
C GLU A 382 27.79 2.36 8.86
N CYS A 383 26.69 1.60 8.81
CA CYS A 383 25.33 2.13 8.99
C CYS A 383 25.16 2.75 10.41
N ALA A 384 25.59 2.06 11.45
CA ALA A 384 25.49 2.57 12.81
C ALA A 384 26.28 3.87 13.00
N ARG A 385 27.49 3.97 12.40
CA ARG A 385 28.30 5.21 12.40
C ARG A 385 27.62 6.33 11.62
N ALA A 386 27.02 6.02 10.46
CA ALA A 386 26.32 7.02 9.65
C ALA A 386 25.06 7.56 10.36
N LEU A 387 24.41 6.76 11.21
CA LEU A 387 23.26 7.18 12.00
C LEU A 387 23.61 7.93 13.28
N ALA A 388 24.87 7.87 13.78
CA ALA A 388 25.28 8.52 15.03
C ALA A 388 25.00 10.03 15.07
N PRO A 389 25.18 10.85 14.01
CA PRO A 389 24.79 12.26 14.03
C PRO A 389 23.27 12.48 14.17
N ALA A 390 22.45 11.58 13.65
CA ALA A 390 21.00 11.63 13.83
C ALA A 390 20.59 11.20 15.24
N GLU A 391 21.28 10.21 15.81
CA GLU A 391 21.12 9.76 17.19
C GLU A 391 21.47 10.90 18.18
N ALA A 392 22.60 11.57 17.99
CA ALA A 392 23.02 12.72 18.81
C ALA A 392 22.02 13.88 18.79
N ARG A 393 21.18 13.96 17.76
CA ARG A 393 20.13 14.97 17.59
C ARG A 393 18.75 14.51 18.01
N GLY A 394 18.64 13.31 18.60
CA GLY A 394 17.36 12.70 18.99
C GLY A 394 16.43 12.36 17.82
N LEU A 395 16.94 12.27 16.59
CA LEU A 395 16.16 11.89 15.41
C LEU A 395 16.06 10.37 15.23
N VAL A 396 16.98 9.63 15.83
CA VAL A 396 17.03 8.18 15.90
C VAL A 396 17.33 7.80 17.34
N VAL A 397 16.67 6.79 17.84
CA VAL A 397 16.90 6.25 19.19
C VAL A 397 17.44 4.84 19.07
N ARG A 398 18.56 4.57 19.76
CA ARG A 398 19.08 3.21 19.87
C ARG A 398 18.32 2.48 20.96
N VAL A 399 17.62 1.42 20.60
CA VAL A 399 16.94 0.55 21.54
C VAL A 399 17.86 -0.64 21.83
N PRO A 400 18.19 -0.93 23.11
CA PRO A 400 18.93 -2.13 23.46
C PRO A 400 18.21 -3.40 22.98
N PRO A 401 18.93 -4.48 22.61
CA PRO A 401 18.30 -5.75 22.27
C PRO A 401 17.44 -6.23 23.44
N ASP A 402 16.23 -6.72 23.12
CA ASP A 402 15.35 -7.31 24.13
C ASP A 402 16.02 -8.56 24.72
N PRO A 403 16.30 -8.58 26.04
CA PRO A 403 16.95 -9.72 26.68
C PRO A 403 16.14 -11.03 26.58
N THR A 404 14.81 -10.95 26.40
CA THR A 404 13.95 -12.11 26.22
C THR A 404 14.02 -12.69 24.79
N ALA A 405 14.23 -11.85 23.79
CA ALA A 405 14.46 -12.30 22.41
C ALA A 405 15.82 -12.98 22.23
N ALA A 406 16.85 -12.53 22.95
CA ALA A 406 18.17 -13.13 22.95
C ALA A 406 18.16 -14.55 23.58
N ALA A 407 17.40 -14.76 24.65
CA ALA A 407 17.24 -16.05 25.30
C ALA A 407 16.48 -17.07 24.43
N ALA A 408 15.46 -16.61 23.70
CA ALA A 408 14.70 -17.48 22.77
C ALA A 408 15.53 -17.89 21.53
N ALA A 409 16.45 -17.04 21.07
CA ALA A 409 17.34 -17.34 19.94
C ALA A 409 18.51 -18.29 20.33
N ALA A 410 18.88 -18.36 21.62
CA ALA A 410 19.89 -19.26 22.13
C ALA A 410 19.31 -20.66 22.45
N ALA A 411 17.99 -20.79 22.57
CA ALA A 411 17.27 -22.03 22.88
C ALA A 411 16.71 -22.76 21.66
N ALA A 412 16.82 -22.17 20.45
CA ALA A 412 16.41 -22.72 19.15
C ALA A 412 17.61 -23.04 18.25
#